data_649228cc89c69b3b9ba38514549c28e4
#
_entry.id   649228cc89c69b3b9ba38514549c28e4
#
_cell.length_a   1.000
_cell.length_b   1.000
_cell.length_c   1.000
_cell.angle_alpha   90.00
_cell.angle_beta   90.00
_cell.angle_gamma   90.00
#
_symmetry.space_group_name_H-M   'P 1'
#
loop_
_entity.id
_entity.type
_entity.pdbx_description
1 polymer ?
#
loop_
_entity_poly.entity_id
_entity_poly.type
_entity_poly.pdbx_seq_one_letter_code
_entity_poly.pdbx_strand_id
1 'polypeptide(L)'
;MVEGKEFRELMLQVVRTRMAFRRSMQRTLKKNNAGITFEMLQILSCLWHEQGITQQVLAERTAKDKACLTNLMNNLEKKGYVHRKEDPEDRRNKLVF
;
A
#
# COMPACT_ATOMS: atom_id res chain seq x y z
N MET A 1 10.46 -31.93 -2.13
CA MET A 1 11.30 -30.78 -1.76
C MET A 1 11.79 -30.10 -3.04
N VAL A 2 11.71 -28.80 -3.12
CA VAL A 2 12.16 -28.04 -4.30
C VAL A 2 13.68 -27.93 -4.29
N GLU A 3 14.31 -28.26 -5.42
CA GLU A 3 15.75 -28.09 -5.56
C GLU A 3 16.11 -26.61 -5.61
N GLY A 4 17.36 -26.27 -5.27
CA GLY A 4 17.81 -24.88 -5.23
C GLY A 4 17.61 -24.13 -6.53
N LYS A 5 17.80 -24.79 -7.67
CA LYS A 5 17.60 -24.19 -8.99
C LYS A 5 16.11 -23.86 -9.24
N GLU A 6 15.22 -24.81 -8.94
CA GLU A 6 13.78 -24.60 -9.10
C GLU A 6 13.25 -23.51 -8.19
N PHE A 7 13.74 -23.48 -6.93
CA PHE A 7 13.40 -22.43 -6.00
C PHE A 7 13.83 -21.06 -6.52
N ARG A 8 15.04 -20.97 -7.06
CA ARG A 8 15.57 -19.72 -7.62
C ARG A 8 14.73 -19.24 -8.81
N GLU A 9 14.36 -20.16 -9.71
CA GLU A 9 13.53 -19.83 -10.85
C GLU A 9 12.14 -19.33 -10.42
N LEU A 10 11.55 -19.98 -9.42
CA LEU A 10 10.27 -19.54 -8.89
C LEU A 10 10.38 -18.14 -8.29
N MET A 11 11.41 -17.88 -7.50
CA MET A 11 11.64 -16.57 -6.92
C MET A 11 11.80 -15.49 -7.98
N LEU A 12 12.55 -15.78 -9.05
CA LEU A 12 12.74 -14.84 -10.16
C LEU A 12 11.41 -14.56 -10.89
N GLN A 13 10.57 -15.57 -11.07
CA GLN A 13 9.26 -15.38 -11.68
C GLN A 13 8.37 -14.50 -10.84
N VAL A 14 8.35 -14.71 -9.52
CA VAL A 14 7.56 -13.88 -8.60
C VAL A 14 8.02 -12.43 -8.67
N VAL A 15 9.34 -12.19 -8.62
CA VAL A 15 9.89 -10.84 -8.69
C VAL A 15 9.55 -10.18 -10.03
N ARG A 16 9.72 -10.87 -11.15
CA ARG A 16 9.42 -10.33 -12.48
C ARG A 16 7.94 -10.01 -12.64
N THR A 17 7.07 -10.89 -12.17
CA THR A 17 5.62 -10.69 -12.20
C THR A 17 5.23 -9.46 -11.39
N ARG A 18 5.78 -9.33 -10.19
CA ARG A 18 5.53 -8.18 -9.33
C ARG A 18 5.97 -6.87 -9.99
N MET A 19 7.16 -6.86 -10.59
CA MET A 19 7.69 -5.69 -11.28
C MET A 19 6.84 -5.33 -12.50
N ALA A 20 6.43 -6.32 -13.28
CA ALA A 20 5.58 -6.11 -14.45
C ALA A 20 4.22 -5.55 -14.06
N PHE A 21 3.61 -6.10 -13.00
CA PHE A 21 2.33 -5.62 -12.47
C PHE A 21 2.44 -4.16 -12.03
N ARG A 22 3.46 -3.84 -11.23
CA ARG A 22 3.70 -2.47 -10.77
C ARG A 22 3.84 -1.50 -11.94
N ARG A 23 4.63 -1.88 -12.94
CA ARG A 23 4.89 -1.06 -14.12
C ARG A 23 3.61 -0.82 -14.92
N SER A 24 2.82 -1.86 -15.10
CA SER A 24 1.53 -1.78 -15.79
C SER A 24 0.57 -0.84 -15.06
N MET A 25 0.47 -0.97 -13.73
CA MET A 25 -0.39 -0.11 -12.93
C MET A 25 0.06 1.35 -12.96
N GLN A 26 1.36 1.60 -12.89
CA GLN A 26 1.90 2.95 -12.99
C GLN A 26 1.57 3.61 -14.33
N ARG A 27 1.66 2.87 -15.43
CA ARG A 27 1.28 3.36 -16.75
C ARG A 27 -0.20 3.70 -16.82
N THR A 28 -1.03 2.84 -16.27
CA THR A 28 -2.49 3.05 -16.27
C THR A 28 -2.86 4.28 -15.47
N LEU A 29 -2.26 4.46 -14.29
CA LEU A 29 -2.50 5.64 -13.46
C LEU A 29 -2.08 6.91 -14.16
N LYS A 30 -0.93 6.90 -14.82
CA LYS A 30 -0.43 8.06 -15.56
C LYS A 30 -1.32 8.39 -16.76
N LYS A 31 -1.73 7.37 -17.50
CA LYS A 31 -2.58 7.51 -18.70
C LYS A 31 -3.93 8.13 -18.34
N ASN A 32 -4.49 7.79 -17.19
CA ASN A 32 -5.79 8.29 -16.74
C ASN A 32 -5.69 9.56 -15.89
N ASN A 33 -4.50 10.14 -15.75
CA ASN A 33 -4.27 11.34 -14.94
C ASN A 33 -4.84 11.22 -13.52
N ALA A 34 -4.64 10.04 -12.93
CA ALA A 34 -5.24 9.73 -11.62
C ALA A 34 -4.68 10.61 -10.49
N GLY A 35 -3.48 11.15 -10.66
CA GLY A 35 -2.86 12.01 -9.65
C GLY A 35 -2.40 11.29 -8.40
N ILE A 36 -2.31 9.97 -8.46
CA ILE A 36 -1.83 9.14 -7.35
C ILE A 36 -0.75 8.18 -7.83
N THR A 37 0.10 7.75 -6.92
CA THR A 37 1.15 6.78 -7.20
C THR A 37 0.63 5.35 -6.99
N PHE A 38 1.41 4.38 -7.44
CA PHE A 38 1.09 2.97 -7.19
C PHE A 38 1.03 2.66 -5.69
N GLU A 39 1.93 3.23 -4.91
CA GLU A 39 1.96 3.07 -3.45
C GLU A 39 0.70 3.62 -2.79
N MET A 40 0.23 4.77 -3.25
CA MET A 40 -1.05 5.33 -2.78
C MET A 40 -2.21 4.44 -3.15
N LEU A 41 -2.20 3.88 -4.36
CA LEU A 41 -3.24 2.95 -4.79
C LEU A 41 -3.29 1.71 -3.91
N GLN A 42 -2.15 1.19 -3.48
CA GLN A 42 -2.10 0.04 -2.57
C GLN A 42 -2.81 0.36 -1.25
N ILE A 43 -2.60 1.55 -0.71
CA ILE A 43 -3.25 1.99 0.53
C ILE A 43 -4.76 2.11 0.32
N LEU A 44 -5.17 2.77 -0.75
CA LEU A 44 -6.59 2.95 -1.05
C LEU A 44 -7.30 1.62 -1.29
N SER A 45 -6.64 0.68 -1.95
CA SER A 45 -7.18 -0.66 -2.16
C SER A 45 -7.40 -1.41 -0.85
N CYS A 46 -6.45 -1.30 0.07
CA CYS A 46 -6.58 -1.90 1.40
C CYS A 46 -7.78 -1.29 2.16
N LEU A 47 -7.92 0.04 2.13
CA LEU A 47 -9.02 0.74 2.80
C LEU A 47 -10.37 0.51 2.11
N TRP A 48 -10.37 0.21 0.82
CA TRP A 48 -11.59 -0.16 0.11
C TRP A 48 -12.23 -1.41 0.72
N HIS A 49 -11.38 -2.37 1.13
CA HIS A 49 -11.86 -3.61 1.74
C HIS A 49 -12.19 -3.46 3.23
N GLU A 50 -11.43 -2.65 3.95
CA GLU A 50 -11.63 -2.48 5.39
C GLU A 50 -11.19 -1.09 5.84
N GLN A 51 -12.12 -0.32 6.39
CA GLN A 51 -11.87 1.01 6.94
C GLN A 51 -11.85 0.96 8.47
N GLY A 52 -11.36 2.02 9.09
CA GLY A 52 -11.30 2.09 10.54
C GLY A 52 -10.20 1.25 11.14
N ILE A 53 -9.21 0.86 10.37
CA ILE A 53 -8.03 0.14 10.86
C ILE A 53 -6.98 1.13 11.33
N THR A 54 -6.09 0.69 12.21
CA THR A 54 -5.01 1.54 12.67
C THR A 54 -3.98 1.74 11.57
N GLN A 55 -3.24 2.84 11.66
CA GLN A 55 -2.16 3.12 10.73
C GLN A 55 -1.08 2.03 10.79
N GLN A 56 -0.84 1.44 11.97
CA GLN A 56 0.10 0.34 12.14
C GLN A 56 -0.34 -0.91 11.37
N VAL A 57 -1.61 -1.28 11.47
CA VAL A 57 -2.16 -2.43 10.73
C VAL A 57 -2.06 -2.18 9.22
N LEU A 58 -2.36 -0.97 8.80
CA LEU A 58 -2.24 -0.59 7.39
C LEU A 58 -0.81 -0.74 6.88
N ALA A 59 0.17 -0.32 7.68
CA ALA A 59 1.59 -0.47 7.34
C ALA A 59 1.97 -1.94 7.18
N GLU A 60 1.51 -2.80 8.10
CA GLU A 60 1.77 -4.24 8.03
C GLU A 60 1.16 -4.87 6.79
N ARG A 61 -0.11 -4.56 6.50
CA ARG A 61 -0.82 -5.14 5.36
C ARG A 61 -0.25 -4.70 4.01
N THR A 62 0.30 -3.50 3.94
CA THR A 62 0.89 -2.96 2.71
C THR A 62 2.41 -3.14 2.66
N ALA A 63 2.99 -3.79 3.65
CA ALA A 63 4.43 -4.05 3.77
C ALA A 63 5.28 -2.77 3.66
N LYS A 64 4.84 -1.71 4.32
CA LYS A 64 5.54 -0.42 4.32
C LYS A 64 6.04 -0.10 5.72
N ASP A 65 7.17 0.59 5.80
CA ASP A 65 7.65 1.07 7.08
C ASP A 65 6.83 2.29 7.54
N LYS A 66 6.95 2.60 8.82
CA LYS A 66 6.17 3.67 9.45
C LYS A 66 6.38 5.02 8.79
N ALA A 67 7.63 5.37 8.47
CA ALA A 67 7.96 6.68 7.87
C ALA A 67 7.38 6.79 6.46
N CYS A 68 7.53 5.75 5.64
CA CYS A 68 6.98 5.70 4.30
C CYS A 68 5.46 5.83 4.34
N LEU A 69 4.81 5.06 5.21
CA LEU A 69 3.35 5.11 5.32
C LEU A 69 2.87 6.48 5.77
N THR A 70 3.54 7.10 6.76
CA THR A 70 3.15 8.42 7.25
C THR A 70 3.19 9.46 6.12
N ASN A 71 4.23 9.44 5.30
CA ASN A 71 4.33 10.35 4.16
C ASN A 71 3.21 10.14 3.14
N LEU A 72 2.92 8.88 2.82
CA LEU A 72 1.85 8.55 1.89
C LEU A 72 0.49 8.97 2.43
N MET A 73 0.25 8.74 3.72
CA MET A 73 -0.98 9.12 4.38
C MET A 73 -1.17 10.63 4.41
N ASN A 74 -0.11 11.39 4.69
CA ASN A 74 -0.17 12.84 4.65
C ASN A 74 -0.57 13.35 3.27
N ASN A 75 0.00 12.78 2.22
CA ASN A 75 -0.32 13.16 0.85
C ASN A 75 -1.74 12.78 0.45
N LEU A 76 -2.19 11.58 0.83
CA LEU A 76 -3.56 11.14 0.56
C LEU A 76 -4.59 11.99 1.30
N GLU A 77 -4.30 12.37 2.53
CA GLU A 77 -5.17 13.23 3.31
C GLU A 77 -5.29 14.62 2.69
N LYS A 78 -4.17 15.20 2.23
CA LYS A 78 -4.17 16.46 1.51
C LYS A 78 -5.02 16.42 0.25
N LYS A 79 -5.00 15.30 -0.44
CA LYS A 79 -5.79 15.11 -1.67
C LYS A 79 -7.26 14.80 -1.38
N GLY A 80 -7.61 14.60 -0.12
CA GLY A 80 -9.00 14.34 0.28
C GLY A 80 -9.45 12.90 0.11
N TYR A 81 -8.55 11.96 -0.14
CA TYR A 81 -8.88 10.55 -0.32
C TYR A 81 -9.07 9.80 0.98
N VAL A 82 -8.39 10.22 2.04
CA VAL A 82 -8.44 9.55 3.33
C VAL A 82 -8.54 10.58 4.44
N HIS A 83 -8.99 10.15 5.62
CA HIS A 83 -8.90 10.93 6.83
C HIS A 83 -8.52 10.03 8.00
N ARG A 84 -7.94 10.65 9.02
CA ARG A 84 -7.46 9.96 10.20
C ARG A 84 -8.19 10.50 11.41
N LYS A 85 -8.55 9.60 12.34
CA LYS A 85 -9.15 9.95 13.62
C LYS A 85 -8.38 9.28 14.74
N GLU A 86 -8.31 9.93 15.90
CA GLU A 86 -7.75 9.29 17.06
C GLU A 86 -8.61 8.10 17.46
N ASP A 87 -7.95 7.01 17.88
CA ASP A 87 -8.64 5.86 18.44
C ASP A 87 -9.18 6.25 19.81
N PRO A 88 -10.50 6.15 20.06
CA PRO A 88 -11.05 6.48 21.37
C PRO A 88 -10.49 5.64 22.52
N GLU A 89 -10.04 4.42 22.21
CA GLU A 89 -9.49 3.49 23.19
C GLU A 89 -8.00 3.72 23.44
N ASP A 90 -7.26 4.20 22.44
CA ASP A 90 -5.84 4.47 22.56
C ASP A 90 -5.45 5.66 21.67
N ARG A 91 -5.25 6.81 22.29
CA ARG A 91 -4.93 8.06 21.58
C ARG A 91 -3.62 8.03 20.81
N ARG A 92 -2.74 7.07 21.12
CA ARG A 92 -1.47 6.90 20.40
C ARG A 92 -1.68 6.31 19.01
N ASN A 93 -2.80 5.65 18.80
CA ASN A 93 -3.16 5.07 17.52
C ASN A 93 -4.08 6.00 16.76
N LYS A 94 -3.95 5.99 15.44
CA LYS A 94 -4.87 6.69 14.56
C LYS A 94 -5.58 5.69 13.68
N LEU A 95 -6.90 5.85 13.59
CA LEU A 95 -7.74 5.05 12.70
C LEU A 95 -7.81 5.74 11.35
N VAL A 96 -7.78 4.94 10.28
CA VAL A 96 -7.77 5.43 8.90
C VAL A 96 -9.08 5.07 8.21
N PHE A 97 -9.64 6.04 7.49
CA PHE A 97 -10.90 5.89 6.78
C PHE A 97 -10.79 6.35 5.34
#